data_ed4fbf134bcdafa051159da985bee906
#
_entry.id   ed4fbf134bcdafa051159da985bee906
#
_cell.length_a   1.000
_cell.length_b   1.000
_cell.length_c   1.000
_cell.angle_alpha   90.00
_cell.angle_beta   90.00
_cell.angle_gamma   90.00
#
_symmetry.space_group_name_H-M   'P 1'
#
loop_
_entity.id
_entity.type
_entity.pdbx_description
1 polymer ?
#
loop_
_entity_poly.entity_id
_entity_poly.type
_entity_poly.pdbx_seq_one_letter_code
_entity_poly.pdbx_strand_id
1 'polypeptide(L)'
;MLAKPYTAREFADQGIINYAVPREQLDAKVDELVSRLLARSSYALAWTKRVANRQAVAHMNMTADAASAYELVTFLTHELLDEGQKLTLE
;
A
#
# COMPACT_ATOMS: atom_id res chain seq x y z
N MET A 1 12.79 5.29 9.92
CA MET A 1 11.95 4.10 9.60
C MET A 1 12.84 2.90 9.39
N LEU A 2 12.45 1.73 9.90
CA LEU A 2 13.35 0.56 9.95
C LEU A 2 13.32 -0.30 8.67
N ALA A 3 12.49 0.01 7.67
CA ALA A 3 12.35 -0.73 6.41
C ALA A 3 12.34 -2.27 6.57
N LYS A 4 11.66 -2.77 7.59
CA LYS A 4 11.57 -4.19 7.91
C LYS A 4 10.53 -4.86 6.99
N PRO A 5 10.82 -6.04 6.39
CA PRO A 5 9.80 -6.81 5.72
C PRO A 5 8.78 -7.38 6.74
N TYR A 6 7.52 -7.37 6.38
CA TYR A 6 6.44 -7.92 7.19
C TYR A 6 5.74 -9.05 6.44
N THR A 7 5.30 -10.06 7.19
CA THR A 7 4.45 -11.12 6.65
C THR A 7 3.00 -10.66 6.56
N ALA A 8 2.19 -11.33 5.74
CA ALA A 8 0.76 -11.07 5.67
C ALA A 8 0.06 -11.29 7.02
N ARG A 9 0.53 -12.26 7.81
CA ARG A 9 0.02 -12.52 9.15
C ARG A 9 0.25 -11.32 10.08
N GLU A 10 1.45 -10.78 10.11
CA GLU A 10 1.76 -9.60 10.91
C GLU A 10 0.91 -8.39 10.51
N PHE A 11 0.66 -8.20 9.21
CA PHE A 11 -0.24 -7.14 8.73
C PHE A 11 -1.69 -7.35 9.13
N ALA A 12 -2.18 -8.59 9.12
CA ALA A 12 -3.53 -8.90 9.58
C ALA A 12 -3.66 -8.68 11.10
N ASP A 13 -2.67 -9.08 11.88
CA ASP A 13 -2.64 -8.90 13.34
C ASP A 13 -2.60 -7.41 13.73
N GLN A 14 -1.97 -6.57 12.91
CA GLN A 14 -1.93 -5.11 13.10
C GLN A 14 -3.15 -4.39 12.51
N GLY A 15 -4.06 -5.09 11.87
CA GLY A 15 -5.26 -4.49 11.26
C GLY A 15 -5.02 -3.71 9.97
N ILE A 16 -3.85 -3.86 9.34
CA ILE A 16 -3.51 -3.20 8.07
C ILE A 16 -4.23 -3.88 6.90
N ILE A 17 -4.35 -5.21 6.94
CA ILE A 17 -5.17 -6.01 6.03
C ILE A 17 -6.18 -6.82 6.82
N ASN A 18 -7.27 -7.22 6.17
CA ASN A 18 -8.38 -7.89 6.85
C ASN A 18 -8.06 -9.34 7.23
N TYR A 19 -7.42 -10.07 6.33
CA TYR A 19 -7.17 -11.51 6.50
C TYR A 19 -5.83 -11.94 5.94
N ALA A 20 -5.21 -12.89 6.59
CA ALA A 20 -4.08 -13.66 6.07
C ALA A 20 -4.45 -15.14 6.13
N VAL A 21 -4.48 -15.80 4.99
CA VAL A 21 -4.84 -17.21 4.86
C VAL A 21 -3.75 -17.99 4.11
N PRO A 22 -3.64 -19.31 4.28
CA PRO A 22 -2.77 -20.13 3.45
C PRO A 22 -3.12 -19.98 1.97
N ARG A 23 -2.13 -20.10 1.08
CA ARG A 23 -2.30 -19.90 -0.36
C ARG A 23 -3.41 -20.76 -0.94
N GLU A 24 -3.55 -22.00 -0.47
CA GLU A 24 -4.57 -22.95 -0.93
C GLU A 24 -6.00 -22.52 -0.59
N GLN A 25 -6.16 -21.64 0.39
CA GLN A 25 -7.44 -21.12 0.84
C GLN A 25 -7.75 -19.71 0.32
N LEU A 26 -6.85 -19.11 -0.44
CA LEU A 26 -6.97 -17.71 -0.88
C LEU A 26 -8.23 -17.51 -1.73
N ASP A 27 -8.42 -18.31 -2.76
CA ASP A 27 -9.57 -18.19 -3.67
C ASP A 27 -10.89 -18.42 -2.94
N ALA A 28 -10.97 -19.44 -2.09
CA ALA A 28 -12.16 -19.69 -1.28
C ALA A 28 -12.49 -18.52 -0.34
N LYS A 29 -11.47 -17.88 0.24
CA LYS A 29 -11.67 -16.70 1.10
C LYS A 29 -12.12 -15.49 0.31
N VAL A 30 -11.59 -15.27 -0.88
CA VAL A 30 -12.04 -14.22 -1.80
C VAL A 30 -13.50 -14.43 -2.19
N ASP A 31 -13.88 -15.65 -2.58
CA ASP A 31 -15.25 -15.98 -2.97
C ASP A 31 -16.24 -15.77 -1.82
N GLU A 32 -15.86 -16.14 -0.59
CA GLU A 32 -16.64 -15.86 0.61
C GLU A 32 -16.90 -14.35 0.77
N LEU A 33 -15.85 -13.53 0.66
CA LEU A 33 -15.95 -12.08 0.83
C LEU A 33 -16.77 -11.42 -0.27
N VAL A 34 -16.58 -11.85 -1.53
CA VAL A 34 -17.36 -11.38 -2.67
C VAL A 34 -18.83 -11.71 -2.49
N SER A 35 -19.16 -12.93 -2.08
CA SER A 35 -20.54 -13.35 -1.82
C SER A 35 -21.20 -12.51 -0.72
N ARG A 36 -20.47 -12.18 0.33
CA ARG A 36 -20.95 -11.29 1.40
C ARG A 36 -21.20 -9.87 0.91
N LEU A 37 -20.34 -9.36 0.02
CA LEU A 37 -20.53 -8.04 -0.58
C LEU A 37 -21.73 -8.01 -1.53
N LEU A 38 -21.90 -9.04 -2.37
CA LEU A 38 -23.03 -9.16 -3.29
C LEU A 38 -24.39 -9.26 -2.58
N ALA A 39 -24.40 -9.74 -1.35
CA ALA A 39 -25.61 -9.77 -0.51
C ALA A 39 -26.00 -8.40 0.05
N ARG A 40 -25.19 -7.35 -0.13
CA ARG A 40 -25.45 -5.98 0.35
C ARG A 40 -26.07 -5.12 -0.75
N SER A 41 -26.67 -4.02 -0.34
CA SER A 41 -27.16 -3.01 -1.28
C SER A 41 -26.01 -2.42 -2.10
N SER A 42 -26.12 -2.48 -3.43
CA SER A 42 -25.14 -1.91 -4.35
C SER A 42 -24.96 -0.40 -4.16
N TYR A 43 -26.05 0.31 -3.85
CA TYR A 43 -25.97 1.74 -3.53
C TYR A 43 -25.19 2.00 -2.24
N ALA A 44 -25.46 1.25 -1.20
CA ALA A 44 -24.74 1.40 0.06
C ALA A 44 -23.23 1.15 -0.11
N LEU A 45 -22.85 0.12 -0.86
CA LEU A 45 -21.45 -0.17 -1.17
C LEU A 45 -20.80 0.94 -1.98
N ALA A 46 -21.48 1.43 -3.04
CA ALA A 46 -20.97 2.49 -3.90
C ALA A 46 -20.76 3.81 -3.13
N TRP A 47 -21.72 4.19 -2.32
CA TRP A 47 -21.63 5.42 -1.53
C TRP A 47 -20.57 5.32 -0.43
N THR A 48 -20.52 4.20 0.28
CA THR A 48 -19.48 3.95 1.30
C THR A 48 -18.08 4.04 0.68
N LYS A 49 -17.88 3.42 -0.48
CA LYS A 49 -16.60 3.48 -1.19
C LYS A 49 -16.22 4.90 -1.61
N ARG A 50 -17.19 5.67 -2.12
CA ARG A 50 -16.97 7.06 -2.51
C ARG A 50 -16.59 7.95 -1.32
N VAL A 51 -17.26 7.79 -0.18
CA VAL A 51 -16.95 8.54 1.04
C VAL A 51 -15.57 8.18 1.57
N ALA A 52 -15.25 6.89 1.66
CA ALA A 52 -13.93 6.43 2.10
C ALA A 52 -12.81 6.95 1.17
N ASN A 53 -13.02 6.89 -0.14
CA ASN A 53 -12.03 7.36 -1.11
C ASN A 53 -11.81 8.88 -1.07
N ARG A 54 -12.82 9.68 -0.70
CA ARG A 54 -12.66 11.14 -0.56
C ARG A 54 -11.56 11.51 0.42
N GLN A 55 -11.52 10.82 1.54
CA GLN A 55 -10.51 11.06 2.56
C GLN A 55 -9.11 10.66 2.07
N ALA A 56 -9.00 9.51 1.42
CA ALA A 56 -7.75 9.06 0.82
C ALA A 56 -7.24 10.02 -0.26
N VAL A 57 -8.12 10.46 -1.17
CA VAL A 57 -7.77 11.44 -2.23
C VAL A 57 -7.33 12.77 -1.65
N ALA A 58 -8.02 13.28 -0.62
CA ALA A 58 -7.63 14.52 0.05
C ALA A 58 -6.22 14.42 0.65
N HIS A 59 -5.90 13.33 1.34
CA HIS A 59 -4.56 13.09 1.88
C HIS A 59 -3.50 12.95 0.78
N MET A 60 -3.79 12.24 -0.29
CA MET A 60 -2.89 12.11 -1.43
C MET A 60 -2.59 13.48 -2.07
N ASN A 61 -3.61 14.32 -2.27
CA ASN A 61 -3.44 15.65 -2.85
C ASN A 61 -2.60 16.57 -1.94
N MET A 62 -2.66 16.37 -0.63
CA MET A 62 -1.85 17.15 0.31
C MET A 62 -0.37 16.76 0.33
N THR A 63 -0.05 15.52 0.04
CA THR A 63 1.27 14.94 0.32
C THR A 63 2.00 14.38 -0.90
N ALA A 64 1.29 14.05 -2.00
CA ALA A 64 1.86 13.35 -3.14
C ALA A 64 2.99 14.12 -3.82
N ASP A 65 2.81 15.42 -4.02
CA ASP A 65 3.81 16.27 -4.68
C ASP A 65 5.11 16.34 -3.86
N ALA A 66 4.98 16.57 -2.55
CA ALA A 66 6.13 16.62 -1.65
C ALA A 66 6.81 15.26 -1.53
N ALA A 67 6.04 14.18 -1.38
CA ALA A 67 6.56 12.82 -1.29
C ALA A 67 7.34 12.43 -2.54
N SER A 68 6.79 12.71 -3.73
CA SER A 68 7.44 12.43 -5.01
C SER A 68 8.72 13.25 -5.19
N ALA A 69 8.71 14.52 -4.81
CA ALA A 69 9.90 15.40 -4.89
C ALA A 69 11.02 14.90 -3.95
N TYR A 70 10.70 14.53 -2.73
CA TYR A 70 11.69 14.01 -1.78
C TYR A 70 12.24 12.64 -2.20
N GLU A 71 11.41 11.77 -2.74
CA GLU A 71 11.85 10.48 -3.26
C GLU A 71 12.79 10.64 -4.45
N LEU A 72 12.47 11.54 -5.39
CA LEU A 72 13.35 11.86 -6.52
C LEU A 72 14.70 12.37 -6.06
N VAL A 73 14.74 13.32 -5.11
CA VAL A 73 15.99 13.83 -4.55
C VAL A 73 16.81 12.72 -3.89
N THR A 74 16.17 11.83 -3.14
CA THR A 74 16.83 10.68 -2.51
C THR A 74 17.44 9.76 -3.56
N PHE A 75 16.70 9.47 -4.63
CA PHE A 75 17.15 8.60 -5.71
C PHE A 75 18.37 9.20 -6.42
N LEU A 76 18.31 10.47 -6.83
CA LEU A 76 19.43 11.17 -7.47
C LEU A 76 20.66 11.26 -6.56
N THR A 77 20.48 11.47 -5.27
CA THR A 77 21.58 11.53 -4.31
C THR A 77 22.27 10.17 -4.16
N HIS A 78 21.51 9.08 -4.13
CA HIS A 78 22.07 7.73 -4.09
C HIS A 78 22.88 7.41 -5.34
N GLU A 79 22.36 7.72 -6.52
CA GLU A 79 23.10 7.52 -7.77
C GLU A 79 24.43 8.30 -7.80
N LEU A 80 24.40 9.57 -7.42
CA LEU A 80 25.60 10.40 -7.38
C LEU A 80 26.64 9.89 -6.37
N LEU A 81 26.22 9.40 -5.21
CA LEU A 81 27.12 8.82 -4.20
C LEU A 81 27.73 7.50 -4.69
N ASP A 82 26.96 6.64 -5.31
CA ASP A 82 27.43 5.37 -5.85
C ASP A 82 28.44 5.57 -6.99
N GLU A 83 28.22 6.54 -7.85
CA GLU A 83 29.19 6.92 -8.88
C GLU A 83 30.44 7.52 -8.29
N GLY A 84 30.31 8.38 -7.28
CA GLY A 84 31.44 8.94 -6.55
C GLY A 84 32.29 7.89 -5.87
N GLN A 85 31.70 6.88 -5.28
CA GLN A 85 32.40 5.75 -4.67
C GLN A 85 33.12 4.88 -5.71
N LYS A 86 32.56 4.67 -6.86
CA LYS A 86 33.21 3.93 -7.95
C LYS A 86 34.48 4.65 -8.44
N LEU A 87 34.39 5.98 -8.58
CA LEU A 87 35.53 6.80 -8.99
C LEU A 87 36.67 6.86 -7.97
N THR A 88 36.39 6.66 -6.70
CA THR A 88 37.42 6.64 -5.63
C THR A 88 38.08 5.27 -5.46
N LEU A 89 37.51 4.21 -6.03
CA LEU A 89 38.04 2.83 -5.98
C LEU A 89 38.90 2.48 -7.21
N GLU A 90 38.89 3.29 -8.25
CA GLU A 90 39.79 3.20 -9.41
C GLU A 90 41.06 4.02 -9.19
#